data_a57ceea30c109138e46142b3fe41755a
#
_entry.id   a57ceea30c109138e46142b3fe41755a
#
_cell.length_a   1.000
_cell.length_b   1.000
_cell.length_c   1.000
_cell.angle_alpha   90.00
_cell.angle_beta   90.00
_cell.angle_gamma   90.00
#
_symmetry.space_group_name_H-M   'P 1'
#
loop_
_entity.id
_entity.type
_entity.pdbx_description
1 polymer ?
#
loop_
_entity_poly.entity_id
_entity_poly.type
_entity_poly.pdbx_seq_one_letter_code
_entity_poly.pdbx_strand_id
1 'polypeptide(L)'
;MNLFRALLTVSGFTLLSRVTGLARETLIARAFGASQYTDAFYVAFRIPNLLRRLSAEGAFSQAFVPILAEFKNQQGHDATKALVDAMSTVLAWSLAVLSVVGIAGASWVVFAVASGLHSDGQAFPLAVTMTRIMFPYIVFISLTTLASGVLNTYKSFSLPAFAPVLLNVAFIAAAVFVAPLLTVPVYALAWAVIVGGVLQFLVQLPGLKKIDMVPLIGLNPLRALRHPGVKRVLAKMVPATFAVSVAQLSLIINTNIASRLGQGAVSWINYADRLMEFPTALLGVALGTILLPSLSKAHVDADSHEYSALLDWGLRVTFLLAAPSALALFFFATPLTATLFNYGKFDAHTVTMVARALATYGIGLVGIILIKILAPGFYAKQDIKTPVKIAIGVLIVTQLSNYVFVPLIGHAGLTLSIGVGACLNSLLLFLGLRKRGIYQPSPGWLRFFVQLVGAALVLAGLMHWCAISFDWTGMRAQPLDRIALMAACLVLFAALYFGMLWVMGFKYAYFRRRAK
;
A
#
# COMPACT_ATOMS: atom_id res chain seq x y z
N MET A 1 -9.07 -20.09 20.92
CA MET A 1 -9.28 -18.60 20.90
C MET A 1 -10.53 -18.33 20.09
N ASN A 2 -11.46 -17.53 20.62
CA ASN A 2 -12.71 -17.20 19.92
C ASN A 2 -12.36 -16.39 18.65
N LEU A 3 -12.81 -16.83 17.47
CA LEU A 3 -12.53 -16.17 16.16
C LEU A 3 -12.84 -14.67 16.19
N PHE A 4 -13.89 -14.28 16.94
CA PHE A 4 -14.28 -12.89 17.12
C PHE A 4 -13.21 -12.08 17.88
N ARG A 5 -12.62 -12.65 18.93
CA ARG A 5 -11.49 -12.00 19.66
C ARG A 5 -10.27 -11.86 18.77
N ALA A 6 -9.96 -12.88 17.94
CA ALA A 6 -8.86 -12.78 16.99
C ALA A 6 -9.08 -11.66 15.98
N LEU A 7 -10.31 -11.56 15.43
CA LEU A 7 -10.69 -10.50 14.50
C LEU A 7 -10.55 -9.11 15.12
N LEU A 8 -11.07 -8.90 16.33
CA LEU A 8 -10.96 -7.63 17.05
C LEU A 8 -9.50 -7.25 17.33
N THR A 9 -8.66 -8.23 17.73
CA THR A 9 -7.24 -7.99 18.01
C THR A 9 -6.49 -7.60 16.73
N VAL A 10 -6.68 -8.33 15.63
CA VAL A 10 -6.03 -8.01 14.35
C VAL A 10 -6.49 -6.65 13.81
N SER A 11 -7.81 -6.38 13.85
CA SER A 11 -8.35 -5.09 13.40
C SER A 11 -7.85 -3.93 14.27
N GLY A 12 -7.76 -4.11 15.58
CA GLY A 12 -7.25 -3.11 16.51
C GLY A 12 -5.78 -2.78 16.25
N PHE A 13 -4.92 -3.78 16.09
CA PHE A 13 -3.50 -3.55 15.76
C PHE A 13 -3.31 -3.00 14.34
N THR A 14 -4.15 -3.39 13.39
CA THR A 14 -4.14 -2.79 12.05
C THR A 14 -4.48 -1.31 12.10
N LEU A 15 -5.51 -0.92 12.87
CA LEU A 15 -5.87 0.48 13.08
C LEU A 15 -4.74 1.24 13.77
N LEU A 16 -4.17 0.69 14.83
CA LEU A 16 -3.03 1.27 15.54
C LEU A 16 -1.83 1.48 14.61
N SER A 17 -1.52 0.50 13.74
CA SER A 17 -0.46 0.62 12.74
C SER A 17 -0.74 1.73 11.72
N ARG A 18 -2.00 1.96 11.33
CA ARG A 18 -2.37 3.05 10.42
C ARG A 18 -2.25 4.41 11.08
N VAL A 19 -2.72 4.54 12.33
CA VAL A 19 -2.61 5.80 13.10
C VAL A 19 -1.15 6.14 13.36
N THR A 20 -0.35 5.17 13.83
CA THR A 20 1.09 5.38 14.03
C THR A 20 1.84 5.62 12.72
N GLY A 21 1.40 5.02 11.61
CA GLY A 21 1.94 5.29 10.28
C GLY A 21 1.67 6.72 9.81
N LEU A 22 0.47 7.25 10.05
CA LEU A 22 0.15 8.65 9.74
C LEU A 22 0.97 9.61 10.62
N ALA A 23 1.04 9.35 11.94
CA ALA A 23 1.85 10.15 12.86
C ALA A 23 3.33 10.16 12.45
N ARG A 24 3.88 9.02 12.02
CA ARG A 24 5.23 8.91 11.45
C ARG A 24 5.43 9.84 10.26
N GLU A 25 4.54 9.78 9.25
CA GLU A 25 4.65 10.63 8.05
C GLU A 25 4.56 12.11 8.39
N THR A 26 3.63 12.50 9.29
CA THR A 26 3.51 13.89 9.75
C THR A 26 4.78 14.36 10.47
N LEU A 27 5.38 13.52 11.31
CA LEU A 27 6.61 13.88 12.01
C LEU A 27 7.83 13.94 11.07
N ILE A 28 7.94 13.03 10.10
CA ILE A 28 8.97 13.09 9.06
C ILE A 28 8.79 14.37 8.22
N ALA A 29 7.57 14.66 7.79
CA ALA A 29 7.26 15.89 7.07
C ALA A 29 7.63 17.15 7.86
N ARG A 30 7.30 17.18 9.16
CA ARG A 30 7.64 18.28 10.07
C ARG A 30 9.16 18.45 10.24
N ALA A 31 9.89 17.35 10.40
CA ALA A 31 11.32 17.37 10.68
C ALA A 31 12.19 17.67 9.45
N PHE A 32 11.79 17.16 8.28
CA PHE A 32 12.63 17.16 7.07
C PHE A 32 12.02 17.91 5.88
N GLY A 33 10.71 18.13 5.85
CA GLY A 33 9.99 18.73 4.72
C GLY A 33 10.03 17.87 3.45
N ALA A 34 10.03 18.52 2.29
CA ALA A 34 10.35 17.90 1.00
C ALA A 34 11.64 18.55 0.47
N SER A 35 12.72 17.81 0.52
CA SER A 35 14.07 18.28 0.25
C SER A 35 14.90 17.17 -0.40
N GLN A 36 16.10 17.51 -0.85
CA GLN A 36 17.08 16.52 -1.32
C GLN A 36 17.33 15.39 -0.31
N TYR A 37 17.24 15.66 1.00
CA TYR A 37 17.42 14.67 2.06
C TYR A 37 16.29 13.66 2.10
N THR A 38 15.05 14.11 2.00
CA THR A 38 13.86 13.24 1.96
C THR A 38 13.74 12.51 0.63
N ASP A 39 14.09 13.14 -0.49
CA ASP A 39 14.16 12.46 -1.79
C ASP A 39 15.17 11.32 -1.77
N ALA A 40 16.39 11.58 -1.26
CA ALA A 40 17.41 10.56 -1.09
C ALA A 40 16.94 9.41 -0.18
N PHE A 41 16.25 9.74 0.93
CA PHE A 41 15.70 8.75 1.84
C PHE A 41 14.60 7.90 1.17
N TYR A 42 13.63 8.53 0.50
CA TYR A 42 12.54 7.78 -0.13
C TYR A 42 13.02 6.91 -1.28
N VAL A 43 14.01 7.37 -2.06
CA VAL A 43 14.67 6.56 -3.10
C VAL A 43 15.36 5.35 -2.46
N ALA A 44 16.19 5.59 -1.45
CA ALA A 44 16.92 4.53 -0.76
C ALA A 44 15.99 3.53 -0.07
N PHE A 45 14.89 3.98 0.55
CA PHE A 45 13.92 3.13 1.21
C PHE A 45 13.05 2.32 0.22
N ARG A 46 12.88 2.80 -1.03
CA ARG A 46 12.14 2.03 -2.05
C ARG A 46 12.73 0.66 -2.31
N ILE A 47 14.05 0.54 -2.27
CA ILE A 47 14.77 -0.68 -2.60
C ILE A 47 14.50 -1.80 -1.58
N PRO A 48 14.74 -1.61 -0.26
CA PRO A 48 14.37 -2.60 0.74
C PRO A 48 12.86 -2.89 0.77
N ASN A 49 12.04 -1.87 0.54
CA ASN A 49 10.59 -2.02 0.52
C ASN A 49 10.08 -2.84 -0.69
N LEU A 50 10.72 -2.67 -1.85
CA LEU A 50 10.47 -3.49 -3.03
C LEU A 50 10.82 -4.96 -2.77
N LEU A 51 12.00 -5.21 -2.23
CA LEU A 51 12.43 -6.56 -1.88
C LEU A 51 11.54 -7.19 -0.81
N ARG A 52 11.07 -6.39 0.17
CA ARG A 52 10.07 -6.81 1.14
C ARG A 52 8.76 -7.26 0.48
N ARG A 53 8.25 -6.49 -0.50
CA ARG A 53 7.01 -6.85 -1.23
C ARG A 53 7.19 -8.10 -2.08
N LEU A 54 8.37 -8.29 -2.67
CA LEU A 54 8.67 -9.48 -3.47
C LEU A 54 8.82 -10.72 -2.60
N SER A 55 9.59 -10.64 -1.51
CA SER A 55 9.92 -11.79 -0.67
C SER A 55 8.94 -12.01 0.48
N ALA A 56 8.48 -10.95 1.16
CA ALA A 56 7.78 -11.09 2.44
C ALA A 56 6.25 -11.09 2.34
N GLU A 57 5.65 -10.18 1.57
CA GLU A 57 4.19 -9.99 1.59
C GLU A 57 3.45 -10.75 0.47
N GLY A 58 4.13 -11.11 -0.61
CA GLY A 58 3.51 -11.70 -1.78
C GLY A 58 3.86 -13.17 -1.97
N ALA A 59 4.95 -13.41 -2.68
CA ALA A 59 5.31 -14.73 -3.17
C ALA A 59 5.65 -15.73 -2.06
N PHE A 60 6.40 -15.29 -1.04
CA PHE A 60 6.84 -16.17 0.04
C PHE A 60 5.67 -16.66 0.90
N SER A 61 4.85 -15.75 1.43
CA SER A 61 3.71 -16.12 2.27
C SER A 61 2.72 -17.05 1.55
N GLN A 62 2.45 -16.78 0.26
CA GLN A 62 1.54 -17.59 -0.54
C GLN A 62 2.10 -19.00 -0.81
N ALA A 63 3.41 -19.15 -0.89
CA ALA A 63 4.06 -20.43 -1.11
C ALA A 63 4.29 -21.20 0.21
N PHE A 64 4.76 -20.51 1.25
CA PHE A 64 5.22 -21.12 2.49
C PHE A 64 4.08 -21.56 3.40
N VAL A 65 3.08 -20.70 3.65
CA VAL A 65 2.01 -20.96 4.64
C VAL A 65 1.21 -22.25 4.33
N PRO A 66 0.77 -22.52 3.08
CA PRO A 66 0.08 -23.76 2.77
C PRO A 66 0.94 -25.00 2.97
N ILE A 67 2.22 -24.95 2.60
CA ILE A 67 3.16 -26.08 2.77
C ILE A 67 3.44 -26.30 4.26
N LEU A 68 3.62 -25.23 5.04
CA LEU A 68 3.79 -25.32 6.48
C LEU A 68 2.57 -25.95 7.16
N ALA A 69 1.35 -25.56 6.74
CA ALA A 69 0.11 -26.14 7.27
C ALA A 69 -0.02 -27.64 6.92
N GLU A 70 0.40 -28.04 5.72
CA GLU A 70 0.45 -29.44 5.32
C GLU A 70 1.41 -30.24 6.21
N PHE A 71 2.65 -29.76 6.40
CA PHE A 71 3.64 -30.40 7.28
C PHE A 71 3.10 -30.53 8.70
N LYS A 72 2.54 -29.46 9.27
CA LYS A 72 1.94 -29.47 10.60
C LYS A 72 0.85 -30.52 10.76
N ASN A 73 -0.04 -30.65 9.77
CA ASN A 73 -1.21 -31.51 9.87
C ASN A 73 -0.90 -32.99 9.53
N GLN A 74 0.09 -33.24 8.67
CA GLN A 74 0.36 -34.60 8.12
C GLN A 74 1.65 -35.21 8.65
N GLN A 75 2.69 -34.39 8.98
CA GLN A 75 4.03 -34.91 9.31
C GLN A 75 4.42 -34.66 10.78
N GLY A 76 3.60 -33.89 11.50
CA GLY A 76 3.80 -33.63 12.92
C GLY A 76 4.75 -32.47 13.23
N HIS A 77 5.04 -32.30 14.53
CA HIS A 77 5.75 -31.15 15.06
C HIS A 77 7.20 -31.07 14.61
N ASP A 78 7.94 -32.17 14.73
CA ASP A 78 9.38 -32.23 14.44
C ASP A 78 9.70 -31.97 12.98
N ALA A 79 8.91 -32.56 12.05
CA ALA A 79 9.05 -32.30 10.62
C ALA A 79 8.72 -30.86 10.27
N THR A 80 7.72 -30.26 10.94
CA THR A 80 7.37 -28.84 10.78
C THR A 80 8.50 -27.94 11.28
N LYS A 81 9.09 -28.27 12.43
CA LYS A 81 10.24 -27.55 12.99
C LYS A 81 11.45 -27.64 12.07
N ALA A 82 11.75 -28.82 11.53
CA ALA A 82 12.83 -29.02 10.56
C ALA A 82 12.61 -28.18 9.29
N LEU A 83 11.37 -28.05 8.80
CA LEU A 83 11.04 -27.17 7.67
C LEU A 83 11.27 -25.69 8.03
N VAL A 84 10.84 -25.24 9.21
CA VAL A 84 11.03 -23.87 9.68
C VAL A 84 12.51 -23.54 9.77
N ASP A 85 13.32 -24.41 10.37
CA ASP A 85 14.77 -24.21 10.54
C ASP A 85 15.50 -24.21 9.19
N ALA A 86 15.16 -25.14 8.29
CA ALA A 86 15.74 -25.19 6.96
C ALA A 86 15.38 -23.94 6.14
N MET A 87 14.11 -23.52 6.19
CA MET A 87 13.66 -22.33 5.47
C MET A 87 14.29 -21.04 6.03
N SER A 88 14.39 -20.92 7.36
CA SER A 88 15.06 -19.79 8.02
C SER A 88 16.54 -19.71 7.65
N THR A 89 17.21 -20.87 7.60
CA THR A 89 18.61 -20.97 7.17
C THR A 89 18.80 -20.50 5.74
N VAL A 90 17.97 -20.98 4.81
CA VAL A 90 18.04 -20.58 3.40
C VAL A 90 17.76 -19.09 3.23
N LEU A 91 16.71 -18.57 3.89
CA LEU A 91 16.41 -17.14 3.83
C LEU A 91 17.55 -16.30 4.42
N ALA A 92 18.03 -16.63 5.62
CA ALA A 92 19.07 -15.84 6.29
C ALA A 92 20.34 -15.75 5.43
N TRP A 93 20.84 -16.87 4.91
CA TRP A 93 22.06 -16.90 4.10
C TRP A 93 21.88 -16.28 2.72
N SER A 94 20.80 -16.59 2.00
CA SER A 94 20.56 -16.01 0.66
C SER A 94 20.36 -14.50 0.72
N LEU A 95 19.65 -14.01 1.74
CA LEU A 95 19.42 -12.57 1.90
C LEU A 95 20.61 -11.85 2.52
N ALA A 96 21.45 -12.52 3.33
CA ALA A 96 22.73 -11.98 3.77
C ALA A 96 23.66 -11.77 2.57
N VAL A 97 23.81 -12.77 1.69
CA VAL A 97 24.57 -12.64 0.45
C VAL A 97 24.00 -11.53 -0.44
N LEU A 98 22.67 -11.49 -0.62
CA LEU A 98 22.02 -10.42 -1.37
C LEU A 98 22.27 -9.05 -0.75
N SER A 99 22.31 -8.96 0.60
CA SER A 99 22.61 -7.70 1.31
C SER A 99 24.05 -7.26 1.06
N VAL A 100 25.01 -8.16 1.11
CA VAL A 100 26.43 -7.84 0.81
C VAL A 100 26.56 -7.35 -0.64
N VAL A 101 25.98 -8.06 -1.59
CA VAL A 101 25.97 -7.66 -3.02
C VAL A 101 25.27 -6.31 -3.20
N GLY A 102 24.15 -6.09 -2.53
CA GLY A 102 23.40 -4.84 -2.60
C GLY A 102 24.14 -3.66 -1.95
N ILE A 103 24.85 -3.88 -0.85
CA ILE A 103 25.70 -2.87 -0.21
C ILE A 103 26.87 -2.50 -1.13
N ALA A 104 27.52 -3.49 -1.73
CA ALA A 104 28.62 -3.26 -2.67
C ALA A 104 28.13 -2.55 -3.95
N GLY A 105 26.98 -2.97 -4.47
CA GLY A 105 26.35 -2.42 -5.67
C GLY A 105 25.43 -1.23 -5.44
N ALA A 106 25.37 -0.65 -4.23
CA ALA A 106 24.38 0.37 -3.87
C ALA A 106 24.37 1.57 -4.83
N SER A 107 25.52 2.01 -5.33
CA SER A 107 25.59 3.11 -6.29
C SER A 107 24.89 2.78 -7.62
N TRP A 108 25.07 1.56 -8.13
CA TRP A 108 24.40 1.10 -9.35
C TRP A 108 22.90 0.97 -9.15
N VAL A 109 22.48 0.45 -7.99
CA VAL A 109 21.08 0.27 -7.65
C VAL A 109 20.37 1.63 -7.53
N VAL A 110 20.97 2.59 -6.82
CA VAL A 110 20.42 3.95 -6.69
C VAL A 110 20.37 4.64 -8.05
N PHE A 111 21.41 4.52 -8.87
CA PHE A 111 21.41 5.07 -10.22
C PHE A 111 20.30 4.49 -11.09
N ALA A 112 20.10 3.18 -11.06
CA ALA A 112 19.01 2.53 -11.81
C ALA A 112 17.62 3.00 -11.36
N VAL A 113 17.40 3.22 -10.05
CA VAL A 113 16.12 3.62 -9.46
C VAL A 113 15.87 5.13 -9.61
N ALA A 114 16.91 5.96 -9.53
CA ALA A 114 16.78 7.43 -9.48
C ALA A 114 18.03 8.12 -10.05
N SER A 115 18.29 7.94 -11.34
CA SER A 115 19.43 8.54 -12.04
C SER A 115 19.46 10.07 -11.96
N GLY A 116 18.30 10.71 -11.81
CA GLY A 116 18.21 12.17 -11.68
C GLY A 116 18.87 12.73 -10.43
N LEU A 117 19.01 11.94 -9.36
CA LEU A 117 19.73 12.38 -8.15
C LEU A 117 21.23 12.58 -8.40
N HIS A 118 21.78 11.98 -9.45
CA HIS A 118 23.21 12.10 -9.78
C HIS A 118 23.60 13.54 -10.20
N SER A 119 22.66 14.26 -10.83
CA SER A 119 22.88 15.66 -11.24
C SER A 119 22.85 16.63 -10.06
N ASP A 120 22.36 16.23 -8.90
CA ASP A 120 22.09 17.08 -7.72
C ASP A 120 23.29 17.12 -6.73
N GLY A 121 24.41 16.48 -7.06
CA GLY A 121 25.69 16.52 -6.33
C GLY A 121 25.65 15.94 -4.90
N GLN A 122 24.67 16.28 -4.08
CA GLN A 122 24.56 15.85 -2.68
C GLN A 122 23.54 14.73 -2.45
N ALA A 123 22.43 14.71 -3.17
CA ALA A 123 21.36 13.75 -2.94
C ALA A 123 21.77 12.31 -3.29
N PHE A 124 22.58 12.12 -4.34
CA PHE A 124 23.01 10.79 -4.76
C PHE A 124 23.92 10.08 -3.73
N PRO A 125 25.00 10.70 -3.21
CA PRO A 125 25.82 10.10 -2.15
C PRO A 125 25.02 9.78 -0.88
N LEU A 126 24.06 10.64 -0.51
CA LEU A 126 23.17 10.41 0.62
C LEU A 126 22.30 9.17 0.39
N ALA A 127 21.67 9.06 -0.79
CA ALA A 127 20.86 7.89 -1.14
C ALA A 127 21.67 6.59 -1.16
N VAL A 128 22.90 6.62 -1.69
CA VAL A 128 23.83 5.48 -1.70
C VAL A 128 24.16 5.05 -0.27
N THR A 129 24.55 6.00 0.59
CA THR A 129 24.88 5.71 2.00
C THR A 129 23.67 5.13 2.74
N MET A 130 22.49 5.75 2.61
CA MET A 130 21.28 5.24 3.25
C MET A 130 20.87 3.87 2.69
N THR A 131 21.04 3.63 1.40
CA THR A 131 20.80 2.30 0.80
C THR A 131 21.72 1.26 1.43
N ARG A 132 23.02 1.55 1.60
CA ARG A 132 23.96 0.66 2.29
C ARG A 132 23.54 0.35 3.72
N ILE A 133 23.12 1.37 4.47
CA ILE A 133 22.63 1.20 5.86
C ILE A 133 21.37 0.32 5.87
N MET A 134 20.40 0.57 4.98
CA MET A 134 19.09 -0.08 5.02
C MET A 134 19.05 -1.45 4.35
N PHE A 135 20.04 -1.82 3.51
CA PHE A 135 19.98 -3.09 2.76
C PHE A 135 19.85 -4.33 3.65
N PRO A 136 20.53 -4.43 4.82
CA PRO A 136 20.38 -5.58 5.73
C PRO A 136 18.96 -5.75 6.30
N TYR A 137 18.11 -4.73 6.23
CA TYR A 137 16.72 -4.82 6.65
C TYR A 137 15.96 -5.97 5.98
N ILE A 138 16.32 -6.32 4.75
CA ILE A 138 15.66 -7.40 3.99
C ILE A 138 15.74 -8.76 4.73
N VAL A 139 16.83 -9.02 5.43
CA VAL A 139 17.01 -10.24 6.23
C VAL A 139 15.99 -10.26 7.37
N PHE A 140 15.91 -9.18 8.14
CA PHE A 140 15.02 -9.08 9.30
C PHE A 140 13.55 -9.14 8.91
N ILE A 141 13.15 -8.41 7.87
CA ILE A 141 11.74 -8.40 7.45
C ILE A 141 11.30 -9.75 6.86
N SER A 142 12.19 -10.47 6.19
CA SER A 142 11.88 -11.79 5.66
C SER A 142 11.77 -12.84 6.76
N LEU A 143 12.63 -12.79 7.77
CA LEU A 143 12.51 -13.62 8.97
C LEU A 143 11.26 -13.27 9.78
N THR A 144 10.90 -11.98 9.89
CA THR A 144 9.65 -11.52 10.46
C THR A 144 8.44 -12.12 9.76
N THR A 145 8.47 -12.18 8.42
CA THR A 145 7.37 -12.76 7.63
C THR A 145 7.28 -14.27 7.80
N LEU A 146 8.41 -14.97 7.85
CA LEU A 146 8.44 -16.40 8.16
C LEU A 146 7.85 -16.66 9.54
N ALA A 147 8.29 -15.91 10.56
CA ALA A 147 7.78 -15.99 11.93
C ALA A 147 6.27 -15.71 11.98
N SER A 148 5.80 -14.68 11.27
CA SER A 148 4.37 -14.37 11.14
C SER A 148 3.59 -15.51 10.50
N GLY A 149 4.12 -16.13 9.45
CA GLY A 149 3.53 -17.29 8.78
C GLY A 149 3.39 -18.49 9.70
N VAL A 150 4.42 -18.77 10.51
CA VAL A 150 4.40 -19.82 11.53
C VAL A 150 3.35 -19.51 12.59
N LEU A 151 3.39 -18.33 13.21
CA LEU A 151 2.44 -17.93 14.26
C LEU A 151 0.98 -17.96 13.77
N ASN A 152 0.71 -17.47 12.56
CA ASN A 152 -0.63 -17.50 11.96
C ASN A 152 -1.12 -18.94 11.73
N THR A 153 -0.24 -19.86 11.29
CA THR A 153 -0.55 -21.29 11.14
C THR A 153 -0.90 -21.94 12.48
N TYR A 154 -0.32 -21.44 13.58
CA TYR A 154 -0.64 -21.87 14.95
C TYR A 154 -1.73 -21.00 15.61
N LYS A 155 -2.49 -20.21 14.83
CA LYS A 155 -3.62 -19.38 15.31
C LYS A 155 -3.23 -18.31 16.32
N SER A 156 -1.97 -17.85 16.29
CA SER A 156 -1.45 -16.74 17.10
C SER A 156 -1.29 -15.50 16.23
N PHE A 157 -2.32 -14.65 16.16
CA PHE A 157 -2.39 -13.52 15.21
C PHE A 157 -1.93 -12.18 15.81
N SER A 158 -1.88 -12.06 17.14
CA SER A 158 -1.65 -10.77 17.82
C SER A 158 -0.25 -10.19 17.56
N LEU A 159 0.80 -11.00 17.72
CA LEU A 159 2.18 -10.56 17.53
C LEU A 159 2.49 -10.21 16.07
N PRO A 160 2.09 -11.02 15.06
CA PRO A 160 2.19 -10.64 13.67
C PRO A 160 1.47 -9.32 13.31
N ALA A 161 0.27 -9.10 13.87
CA ALA A 161 -0.50 -7.88 13.63
C ALA A 161 0.10 -6.64 14.31
N PHE A 162 0.80 -6.81 15.44
CA PHE A 162 1.47 -5.73 16.17
C PHE A 162 2.83 -5.35 15.55
N ALA A 163 3.55 -6.28 14.93
CA ALA A 163 4.91 -6.06 14.43
C ALA A 163 5.06 -4.80 13.56
N PRO A 164 4.15 -4.45 12.62
CA PRO A 164 4.28 -3.23 11.82
C PRO A 164 4.27 -1.93 12.64
N VAL A 165 3.64 -1.92 13.82
CA VAL A 165 3.61 -0.75 14.71
C VAL A 165 5.02 -0.39 15.18
N LEU A 166 5.87 -1.39 15.43
CA LEU A 166 7.25 -1.18 15.91
C LEU A 166 8.12 -0.44 14.90
N LEU A 167 7.93 -0.69 13.61
CA LEU A 167 8.64 0.07 12.57
C LEU A 167 8.23 1.55 12.60
N ASN A 168 6.93 1.83 12.76
CA ASN A 168 6.45 3.20 12.86
C ASN A 168 6.99 3.89 14.12
N VAL A 169 7.00 3.19 15.25
CA VAL A 169 7.57 3.70 16.52
C VAL A 169 9.07 3.98 16.38
N ALA A 170 9.82 3.09 15.72
CA ALA A 170 11.26 3.30 15.46
C ALA A 170 11.50 4.57 14.62
N PHE A 171 10.70 4.79 13.58
CA PHE A 171 10.78 6.02 12.79
C PHE A 171 10.42 7.28 13.59
N ILE A 172 9.37 7.23 14.41
CA ILE A 172 8.95 8.34 15.26
C ILE A 172 10.06 8.68 16.25
N ALA A 173 10.59 7.67 16.92
CA ALA A 173 11.69 7.85 17.88
C ALA A 173 12.95 8.41 17.19
N ALA A 174 13.29 7.91 16.01
CA ALA A 174 14.42 8.40 15.25
C ALA A 174 14.25 9.86 14.80
N ALA A 175 13.07 10.23 14.29
CA ALA A 175 12.80 11.59 13.84
C ALA A 175 12.81 12.61 14.99
N VAL A 176 12.33 12.22 16.17
CA VAL A 176 12.17 13.13 17.32
C VAL A 176 13.45 13.20 18.17
N PHE A 177 14.07 12.05 18.46
CA PHE A 177 15.16 11.96 19.44
C PHE A 177 16.55 11.78 18.81
N VAL A 178 16.68 11.06 17.68
CA VAL A 178 17.98 10.73 17.11
C VAL A 178 18.39 11.75 16.03
N ALA A 179 17.47 12.18 15.18
CA ALA A 179 17.78 13.11 14.10
C ALA A 179 18.44 14.42 14.57
N PRO A 180 18.02 15.06 15.70
CA PRO A 180 18.67 16.27 16.19
C PRO A 180 20.11 16.08 16.67
N LEU A 181 20.53 14.84 16.96
CA LEU A 181 21.86 14.51 17.48
C LEU A 181 22.88 14.20 16.37
N LEU A 182 22.41 13.99 15.13
CA LEU A 182 23.26 13.62 14.01
C LEU A 182 23.68 14.83 13.18
N THR A 183 24.91 14.84 12.71
CA THR A 183 25.42 15.85 11.75
C THR A 183 24.63 15.88 10.45
N VAL A 184 24.15 14.70 10.02
CA VAL A 184 23.24 14.53 8.88
C VAL A 184 21.96 13.89 9.40
N PRO A 185 20.95 14.70 9.79
CA PRO A 185 19.76 14.23 10.52
C PRO A 185 18.97 13.12 9.81
N VAL A 186 18.97 13.09 8.47
CA VAL A 186 18.21 12.10 7.69
C VAL A 186 18.73 10.66 7.87
N TYR A 187 19.99 10.46 8.25
CA TYR A 187 20.52 9.12 8.54
C TYR A 187 19.81 8.45 9.72
N ALA A 188 19.19 9.23 10.64
CA ALA A 188 18.35 8.66 11.69
C ALA A 188 17.21 7.80 11.12
N LEU A 189 16.62 8.21 10.00
CA LEU A 189 15.56 7.46 9.34
C LEU A 189 16.08 6.13 8.74
N ALA A 190 17.30 6.14 8.18
CA ALA A 190 17.90 4.92 7.65
C ALA A 190 18.20 3.90 8.77
N TRP A 191 18.71 4.34 9.90
CA TRP A 191 18.91 3.50 11.08
C TRP A 191 17.60 3.01 11.68
N ALA A 192 16.54 3.85 11.66
CA ALA A 192 15.21 3.46 12.12
C ALA A 192 14.64 2.25 11.35
N VAL A 193 14.96 2.12 10.05
CA VAL A 193 14.56 0.95 9.24
C VAL A 193 15.17 -0.33 9.80
N ILE A 194 16.47 -0.30 10.12
CA ILE A 194 17.18 -1.47 10.69
C ILE A 194 16.64 -1.80 12.07
N VAL A 195 16.60 -0.80 12.97
CA VAL A 195 16.10 -0.99 14.34
C VAL A 195 14.65 -1.50 14.31
N GLY A 196 13.81 -0.89 13.48
CA GLY A 196 12.42 -1.33 13.31
C GLY A 196 12.32 -2.78 12.79
N GLY A 197 13.15 -3.17 11.83
CA GLY A 197 13.21 -4.54 11.32
C GLY A 197 13.62 -5.55 12.39
N VAL A 198 14.66 -5.24 13.16
CA VAL A 198 15.10 -6.07 14.29
C VAL A 198 13.98 -6.20 15.34
N LEU A 199 13.36 -5.09 15.75
CA LEU A 199 12.25 -5.11 16.72
C LEU A 199 11.05 -5.91 16.22
N GLN A 200 10.71 -5.81 14.93
CA GLN A 200 9.63 -6.59 14.33
C GLN A 200 9.87 -8.10 14.39
N PHE A 201 11.11 -8.54 14.26
CA PHE A 201 11.48 -9.94 14.41
C PHE A 201 11.50 -10.36 15.87
N LEU A 202 12.17 -9.59 16.73
CA LEU A 202 12.33 -9.91 18.15
C LEU A 202 10.98 -10.02 18.88
N VAL A 203 10.01 -9.17 18.60
CA VAL A 203 8.69 -9.21 19.24
C VAL A 203 7.93 -10.51 18.99
N GLN A 204 8.26 -11.24 17.91
CA GLN A 204 7.62 -12.50 17.59
C GLN A 204 8.26 -13.71 18.27
N LEU A 205 9.51 -13.59 18.73
CA LEU A 205 10.24 -14.71 19.36
C LEU A 205 9.54 -15.31 20.59
N PRO A 206 8.96 -14.50 21.52
CA PRO A 206 8.21 -15.07 22.64
C PRO A 206 7.01 -15.94 22.21
N GLY A 207 6.33 -15.54 21.14
CA GLY A 207 5.24 -16.32 20.56
C GLY A 207 5.72 -17.62 19.94
N LEU A 208 6.82 -17.58 19.20
CA LEU A 208 7.45 -18.76 18.62
C LEU A 208 7.98 -19.70 19.70
N LYS A 209 8.55 -19.18 20.79
CA LYS A 209 9.02 -19.99 21.92
C LYS A 209 7.88 -20.75 22.60
N LYS A 210 6.70 -20.15 22.73
CA LYS A 210 5.52 -20.82 23.32
C LYS A 210 5.03 -22.04 22.53
N ILE A 211 5.32 -22.10 21.23
CA ILE A 211 4.91 -23.20 20.33
C ILE A 211 6.10 -24.05 19.90
N ASP A 212 7.25 -23.84 20.50
CA ASP A 212 8.53 -24.52 20.22
C ASP A 212 8.94 -24.46 18.72
N MET A 213 8.71 -23.30 18.10
CA MET A 213 9.00 -23.03 16.68
C MET A 213 10.00 -21.88 16.49
N VAL A 214 10.84 -21.58 17.48
CA VAL A 214 11.91 -20.58 17.32
C VAL A 214 12.87 -21.04 16.22
N PRO A 215 13.05 -20.28 15.13
CA PRO A 215 13.87 -20.72 14.01
C PRO A 215 15.34 -20.82 14.39
N LEU A 216 15.96 -21.93 14.09
CA LEU A 216 17.40 -22.15 14.23
C LEU A 216 18.07 -21.97 12.86
N ILE A 217 18.98 -21.00 12.79
CA ILE A 217 19.74 -20.73 11.57
C ILE A 217 20.98 -21.61 11.56
N GLY A 218 20.99 -22.61 10.69
CA GLY A 218 22.12 -23.52 10.52
C GLY A 218 23.29 -22.89 9.73
N LEU A 219 24.48 -23.41 9.92
CA LEU A 219 25.69 -22.95 9.22
C LEU A 219 25.79 -23.47 7.77
N ASN A 220 25.00 -24.48 7.40
CA ASN A 220 25.08 -25.07 6.07
C ASN A 220 23.79 -24.84 5.24
N PRO A 221 23.73 -23.75 4.45
CA PRO A 221 22.58 -23.44 3.61
C PRO A 221 22.36 -24.46 2.48
N LEU A 222 23.41 -25.09 1.98
CA LEU A 222 23.29 -26.10 0.92
C LEU A 222 22.55 -27.36 1.40
N ARG A 223 22.79 -27.77 2.66
CA ARG A 223 22.03 -28.85 3.28
C ARG A 223 20.55 -28.47 3.45
N ALA A 224 20.29 -27.25 3.91
CA ALA A 224 18.94 -26.73 4.07
C ALA A 224 18.16 -26.65 2.73
N LEU A 225 18.82 -26.26 1.64
CA LEU A 225 18.24 -26.26 0.29
C LEU A 225 17.82 -27.65 -0.21
N ARG A 226 18.42 -28.73 0.31
CA ARG A 226 18.05 -30.09 -0.07
C ARG A 226 16.76 -30.58 0.59
N HIS A 227 16.27 -29.86 1.62
CA HIS A 227 15.02 -30.20 2.32
C HIS A 227 13.82 -30.19 1.34
N PRO A 228 13.01 -31.28 1.28
CA PRO A 228 11.92 -31.40 0.29
C PRO A 228 10.91 -30.25 0.35
N GLY A 229 10.53 -29.83 1.57
CA GLY A 229 9.61 -28.70 1.78
C GLY A 229 10.17 -27.38 1.28
N VAL A 230 11.47 -27.11 1.48
CA VAL A 230 12.14 -25.90 0.98
C VAL A 230 12.10 -25.84 -0.55
N LYS A 231 12.43 -26.94 -1.23
CA LYS A 231 12.34 -27.01 -2.70
C LYS A 231 10.93 -26.73 -3.22
N ARG A 232 9.91 -27.26 -2.55
CA ARG A 232 8.50 -27.01 -2.89
C ARG A 232 8.11 -25.54 -2.71
N VAL A 233 8.57 -24.90 -1.62
CA VAL A 233 8.33 -23.47 -1.37
C VAL A 233 8.98 -22.63 -2.46
N LEU A 234 10.27 -22.86 -2.75
CA LEU A 234 11.00 -22.11 -3.77
C LEU A 234 10.40 -22.27 -5.17
N ALA A 235 9.99 -23.48 -5.54
CA ALA A 235 9.33 -23.75 -6.82
C ALA A 235 8.01 -22.97 -6.98
N LYS A 236 7.24 -22.82 -5.89
CA LYS A 236 6.00 -22.02 -5.90
C LYS A 236 6.26 -20.50 -5.84
N MET A 237 7.37 -20.08 -5.22
CA MET A 237 7.73 -18.66 -5.13
C MET A 237 8.07 -18.05 -6.49
N VAL A 238 8.78 -18.76 -7.36
CA VAL A 238 9.26 -18.22 -8.64
C VAL A 238 8.13 -17.62 -9.49
N PRO A 239 7.02 -18.31 -9.81
CA PRO A 239 5.92 -17.75 -10.57
C PRO A 239 5.24 -16.56 -9.86
N ALA A 240 5.08 -16.66 -8.53
CA ALA A 240 4.46 -15.61 -7.74
C ALA A 240 5.31 -14.33 -7.71
N THR A 241 6.64 -14.46 -7.65
CA THR A 241 7.57 -13.33 -7.72
C THR A 241 7.44 -12.60 -9.06
N PHE A 242 7.37 -13.32 -10.18
CA PHE A 242 7.17 -12.70 -11.49
C PHE A 242 5.88 -11.87 -11.55
N ALA A 243 4.77 -12.39 -11.03
CA ALA A 243 3.50 -11.68 -11.02
C ALA A 243 3.55 -10.35 -10.23
N VAL A 244 4.25 -10.34 -9.10
CA VAL A 244 4.41 -9.14 -8.27
C VAL A 244 5.42 -8.15 -8.89
N SER A 245 6.44 -8.65 -9.60
CA SER A 245 7.52 -7.82 -10.18
C SER A 245 7.02 -6.81 -11.20
N VAL A 246 5.99 -7.14 -11.99
CA VAL A 246 5.45 -6.23 -13.02
C VAL A 246 4.98 -4.90 -12.40
N ALA A 247 4.23 -4.94 -11.30
CA ALA A 247 3.78 -3.73 -10.62
C ALA A 247 4.94 -2.92 -10.01
N GLN A 248 6.00 -3.61 -9.58
CA GLN A 248 7.18 -2.96 -9.00
C GLN A 248 8.05 -2.26 -10.06
N LEU A 249 8.07 -2.76 -11.31
CA LEU A 249 8.76 -2.08 -12.41
C LEU A 249 8.18 -0.69 -12.68
N SER A 250 6.84 -0.56 -12.69
CA SER A 250 6.19 0.76 -12.82
C SER A 250 6.65 1.73 -11.74
N LEU A 251 6.74 1.26 -10.50
CA LEU A 251 7.16 2.08 -9.36
C LEU A 251 8.61 2.57 -9.53
N ILE A 252 9.52 1.70 -10.00
CA ILE A 252 10.91 2.06 -10.27
C ILE A 252 11.01 3.10 -11.38
N ILE A 253 10.33 2.86 -12.52
CA ILE A 253 10.34 3.79 -13.66
C ILE A 253 9.80 5.16 -13.24
N ASN A 254 8.66 5.20 -12.55
CA ASN A 254 8.08 6.46 -12.08
C ASN A 254 8.98 7.18 -11.07
N THR A 255 9.71 6.45 -10.21
CA THR A 255 10.70 7.04 -9.30
C THR A 255 11.88 7.63 -10.06
N ASN A 256 12.35 6.94 -11.10
CA ASN A 256 13.44 7.44 -11.94
C ASN A 256 13.02 8.73 -12.67
N ILE A 257 11.81 8.77 -13.22
CA ILE A 257 11.28 9.99 -13.84
C ILE A 257 11.15 11.11 -12.80
N ALA A 258 10.54 10.81 -11.63
CA ALA A 258 10.36 11.79 -10.54
C ALA A 258 11.70 12.41 -10.10
N SER A 259 12.75 11.59 -9.99
CA SER A 259 14.08 12.06 -9.57
C SER A 259 14.71 13.10 -10.52
N ARG A 260 14.24 13.18 -11.76
CA ARG A 260 14.72 14.13 -12.78
C ARG A 260 13.92 15.43 -12.82
N LEU A 261 12.82 15.53 -12.05
CA LEU A 261 11.91 16.69 -12.07
C LEU A 261 12.26 17.78 -11.05
N GLY A 262 13.42 17.66 -10.40
CA GLY A 262 13.93 18.62 -9.43
C GLY A 262 13.77 18.16 -7.98
N GLN A 263 14.35 18.95 -7.08
CA GLN A 263 14.36 18.68 -5.64
C GLN A 263 12.94 18.67 -5.06
N GLY A 264 12.66 17.67 -4.24
CA GLY A 264 11.37 17.49 -3.59
C GLY A 264 10.37 16.65 -4.40
N ALA A 265 10.59 16.43 -5.69
CA ALA A 265 9.59 15.78 -6.55
C ALA A 265 9.28 14.33 -6.12
N VAL A 266 10.27 13.56 -5.70
CA VAL A 266 10.07 12.21 -5.17
C VAL A 266 9.27 12.28 -3.85
N SER A 267 9.61 13.22 -2.99
CA SER A 267 8.93 13.44 -1.70
C SER A 267 7.49 13.91 -1.89
N TRP A 268 7.21 14.84 -2.81
CA TRP A 268 5.86 15.33 -3.09
C TRP A 268 4.92 14.20 -3.51
N ILE A 269 5.39 13.34 -4.42
CA ILE A 269 4.62 12.17 -4.87
C ILE A 269 4.43 11.20 -3.71
N ASN A 270 5.47 10.95 -2.88
CA ASN A 270 5.36 10.03 -1.76
C ASN A 270 4.33 10.50 -0.72
N TYR A 271 4.28 11.81 -0.39
CA TYR A 271 3.26 12.34 0.51
C TYR A 271 1.85 12.28 -0.11
N ALA A 272 1.71 12.55 -1.41
CA ALA A 272 0.43 12.39 -2.12
C ALA A 272 -0.03 10.92 -2.15
N ASP A 273 0.90 9.96 -2.38
CA ASP A 273 0.63 8.52 -2.31
C ASP A 273 0.03 8.13 -0.95
N ARG A 274 0.58 8.65 0.16
CA ARG A 274 0.09 8.35 1.50
C ARG A 274 -1.33 8.81 1.73
N LEU A 275 -1.70 10.00 1.23
CA LEU A 275 -3.06 10.51 1.32
C LEU A 275 -4.02 9.70 0.45
N MET A 276 -3.61 9.33 -0.77
CA MET A 276 -4.39 8.50 -1.69
C MET A 276 -4.56 7.06 -1.17
N GLU A 277 -3.56 6.51 -0.49
CA GLU A 277 -3.63 5.15 0.10
C GLU A 277 -4.74 5.03 1.15
N PHE A 278 -5.11 6.12 1.85
CA PHE A 278 -6.11 6.07 2.91
C PHE A 278 -7.50 5.62 2.42
N PRO A 279 -8.15 6.32 1.47
CA PRO A 279 -9.43 5.86 0.92
C PRO A 279 -9.31 4.55 0.16
N THR A 280 -8.20 4.32 -0.55
CA THR A 280 -7.96 3.07 -1.30
C THR A 280 -7.92 1.85 -0.38
N ALA A 281 -7.28 1.97 0.77
CA ALA A 281 -7.19 0.87 1.73
C ALA A 281 -8.49 0.65 2.48
N LEU A 282 -9.16 1.75 2.90
CA LEU A 282 -10.43 1.65 3.63
C LEU A 282 -11.52 1.01 2.78
N LEU A 283 -11.63 1.43 1.52
CA LEU A 283 -12.71 0.97 0.63
C LEU A 283 -12.29 -0.26 -0.19
N GLY A 284 -11.14 -0.18 -0.86
CA GLY A 284 -10.72 -1.21 -1.80
C GLY A 284 -10.34 -2.52 -1.14
N VAL A 285 -9.59 -2.46 -0.02
CA VAL A 285 -9.18 -3.69 0.68
C VAL A 285 -10.37 -4.29 1.43
N ALA A 286 -11.17 -3.48 2.13
CA ALA A 286 -12.34 -3.96 2.86
C ALA A 286 -13.35 -4.68 1.93
N LEU A 287 -13.70 -4.05 0.79
CA LEU A 287 -14.62 -4.65 -0.18
C LEU A 287 -14.01 -5.89 -0.86
N GLY A 288 -12.73 -5.84 -1.24
CA GLY A 288 -12.05 -6.96 -1.88
C GLY A 288 -11.97 -8.21 -1.00
N THR A 289 -11.74 -8.03 0.31
CA THR A 289 -11.69 -9.15 1.28
C THR A 289 -13.03 -9.82 1.50
N ILE A 290 -14.14 -9.07 1.38
CA ILE A 290 -15.50 -9.61 1.50
C ILE A 290 -15.94 -10.26 0.18
N LEU A 291 -15.64 -9.63 -0.96
CA LEU A 291 -16.12 -10.08 -2.26
C LEU A 291 -15.47 -11.38 -2.73
N LEU A 292 -14.16 -11.55 -2.56
CA LEU A 292 -13.46 -12.72 -3.10
C LEU A 292 -13.99 -14.05 -2.55
N PRO A 293 -14.18 -14.25 -1.23
CA PRO A 293 -14.78 -15.48 -0.70
C PRO A 293 -16.21 -15.69 -1.17
N SER A 294 -17.00 -14.60 -1.20
CA SER A 294 -18.42 -14.67 -1.62
C SER A 294 -18.57 -15.04 -3.09
N LEU A 295 -17.74 -14.47 -3.97
CA LEU A 295 -17.68 -14.81 -5.39
C LEU A 295 -17.20 -16.24 -5.60
N SER A 296 -16.22 -16.69 -4.82
CA SER A 296 -15.71 -18.07 -4.90
C SER A 296 -16.80 -19.07 -4.52
N LYS A 297 -17.58 -18.77 -3.46
CA LYS A 297 -18.73 -19.61 -3.06
C LYS A 297 -19.78 -19.65 -4.18
N ALA A 298 -20.22 -18.51 -4.70
CA ALA A 298 -21.19 -18.45 -5.79
C ALA A 298 -20.71 -19.18 -7.07
N HIS A 299 -19.39 -19.19 -7.31
CA HIS A 299 -18.80 -19.95 -8.42
C HIS A 299 -18.88 -21.46 -8.19
N VAL A 300 -18.56 -21.93 -6.98
CA VAL A 300 -18.65 -23.35 -6.61
C VAL A 300 -20.11 -23.84 -6.66
N ASP A 301 -21.04 -23.01 -6.19
CA ASP A 301 -22.48 -23.30 -6.19
C ASP A 301 -23.10 -23.17 -7.60
N ALA A 302 -22.32 -22.84 -8.63
CA ALA A 302 -22.73 -22.60 -10.01
C ALA A 302 -23.84 -21.53 -10.17
N ASP A 303 -24.00 -20.64 -9.19
CA ASP A 303 -24.98 -19.55 -9.20
C ASP A 303 -24.44 -18.31 -9.91
N SER A 304 -24.62 -18.27 -11.23
CA SER A 304 -24.20 -17.15 -12.07
C SER A 304 -24.97 -15.86 -11.78
N HIS A 305 -26.23 -15.96 -11.36
CA HIS A 305 -27.05 -14.80 -10.99
C HIS A 305 -26.52 -14.15 -9.71
N GLU A 306 -26.29 -14.94 -8.67
CA GLU A 306 -25.69 -14.45 -7.41
C GLU A 306 -24.30 -13.87 -7.64
N TYR A 307 -23.48 -14.50 -8.49
CA TYR A 307 -22.15 -14.01 -8.85
C TYR A 307 -22.20 -12.61 -9.47
N SER A 308 -23.06 -12.43 -10.47
CA SER A 308 -23.27 -11.14 -11.14
C SER A 308 -23.80 -10.08 -10.18
N ALA A 309 -24.75 -10.46 -9.32
CA ALA A 309 -25.35 -9.57 -8.34
C ALA A 309 -24.37 -9.14 -7.23
N LEU A 310 -23.41 -9.98 -6.84
CA LEU A 310 -22.31 -9.63 -5.93
C LEU A 310 -21.39 -8.57 -6.56
N LEU A 311 -21.04 -8.74 -7.83
CA LEU A 311 -20.23 -7.75 -8.55
C LEU A 311 -20.99 -6.43 -8.70
N ASP A 312 -22.30 -6.47 -9.04
CA ASP A 312 -23.12 -5.27 -9.17
C ASP A 312 -23.22 -4.48 -7.87
N TRP A 313 -23.42 -5.19 -6.76
CA TRP A 313 -23.39 -4.60 -5.42
C TRP A 313 -22.04 -3.96 -5.10
N GLY A 314 -20.94 -4.69 -5.32
CA GLY A 314 -19.60 -4.18 -5.07
C GLY A 314 -19.27 -2.93 -5.89
N LEU A 315 -19.67 -2.89 -7.16
CA LEU A 315 -19.51 -1.72 -8.03
C LEU A 315 -20.32 -0.52 -7.54
N ARG A 316 -21.59 -0.70 -7.16
CA ARG A 316 -22.43 0.39 -6.63
C ARG A 316 -21.87 0.95 -5.33
N VAL A 317 -21.47 0.09 -4.39
CA VAL A 317 -20.83 0.53 -3.13
C VAL A 317 -19.54 1.28 -3.40
N THR A 318 -18.74 0.79 -4.35
CA THR A 318 -17.49 1.47 -4.74
C THR A 318 -17.77 2.86 -5.29
N PHE A 319 -18.65 3.00 -6.27
CA PHE A 319 -18.97 4.32 -6.81
C PHE A 319 -19.53 5.26 -5.74
N LEU A 320 -20.42 4.77 -4.87
CA LEU A 320 -20.99 5.57 -3.80
C LEU A 320 -19.95 6.15 -2.84
N LEU A 321 -18.97 5.34 -2.43
CA LEU A 321 -18.01 5.74 -1.41
C LEU A 321 -16.73 6.33 -2.00
N ALA A 322 -16.31 5.88 -3.19
CA ALA A 322 -15.11 6.38 -3.83
C ALA A 322 -15.32 7.75 -4.49
N ALA A 323 -16.53 8.06 -4.99
CA ALA A 323 -16.80 9.35 -5.61
C ALA A 323 -16.56 10.55 -4.67
N PRO A 324 -17.13 10.61 -3.46
CA PRO A 324 -16.85 11.72 -2.55
C PRO A 324 -15.38 11.77 -2.13
N SER A 325 -14.71 10.62 -1.98
CA SER A 325 -13.28 10.56 -1.69
C SER A 325 -12.43 11.10 -2.85
N ALA A 326 -12.78 10.77 -4.09
CA ALA A 326 -12.11 11.29 -5.29
C ALA A 326 -12.26 12.82 -5.41
N LEU A 327 -13.47 13.32 -5.16
CA LEU A 327 -13.73 14.76 -5.14
C LEU A 327 -12.94 15.46 -4.04
N ALA A 328 -12.84 14.88 -2.85
CA ALA A 328 -12.05 15.42 -1.77
C ALA A 328 -10.56 15.48 -2.13
N LEU A 329 -10.00 14.45 -2.75
CA LEU A 329 -8.61 14.47 -3.21
C LEU A 329 -8.39 15.49 -4.34
N PHE A 330 -9.41 15.78 -5.15
CA PHE A 330 -9.30 16.73 -6.24
C PHE A 330 -9.52 18.19 -5.79
N PHE A 331 -10.66 18.48 -5.19
CA PHE A 331 -11.06 19.84 -4.84
C PHE A 331 -10.57 20.30 -3.47
N PHE A 332 -10.28 19.38 -2.57
CA PHE A 332 -9.89 19.65 -1.19
C PHE A 332 -8.45 19.21 -0.88
N ALA A 333 -7.62 19.04 -1.93
CA ALA A 333 -6.23 18.57 -1.83
C ALA A 333 -5.35 19.47 -0.95
N THR A 334 -5.42 20.80 -1.14
CA THR A 334 -4.64 21.78 -0.35
C THR A 334 -5.02 21.76 1.13
N PRO A 335 -6.30 21.82 1.52
CA PRO A 335 -6.72 21.69 2.91
C PRO A 335 -6.24 20.38 3.57
N LEU A 336 -6.41 19.24 2.88
CA LEU A 336 -5.98 17.94 3.38
C LEU A 336 -4.46 17.90 3.62
N THR A 337 -3.68 18.35 2.63
CA THR A 337 -2.23 18.38 2.72
C THR A 337 -1.74 19.34 3.80
N ALA A 338 -2.31 20.55 3.86
CA ALA A 338 -1.95 21.54 4.86
C ALA A 338 -2.24 21.05 6.28
N THR A 339 -3.42 20.50 6.51
CA THR A 339 -3.83 20.05 7.85
C THR A 339 -2.95 18.92 8.37
N LEU A 340 -2.51 17.99 7.50
CA LEU A 340 -1.73 16.84 7.92
C LEU A 340 -0.23 17.13 7.97
N PHE A 341 0.31 17.95 7.07
CA PHE A 341 1.76 18.03 6.88
C PHE A 341 2.35 19.44 7.06
N ASN A 342 1.59 20.54 6.95
CA ASN A 342 2.14 21.90 7.00
C ASN A 342 2.61 22.30 8.41
N TYR A 343 3.70 21.67 8.86
CA TYR A 343 4.36 21.92 10.14
C TYR A 343 5.88 21.93 9.96
N GLY A 344 6.61 22.68 10.80
CA GLY A 344 8.07 22.68 10.82
C GLY A 344 8.70 23.03 9.46
N LYS A 345 9.43 22.11 8.84
CA LYS A 345 10.10 22.32 7.54
C LYS A 345 9.20 22.12 6.32
N PHE A 346 7.96 21.66 6.51
CA PHE A 346 7.01 21.49 5.42
C PHE A 346 6.27 22.81 5.18
N ASP A 347 6.68 23.55 4.18
CA ASP A 347 6.22 24.91 3.87
C ASP A 347 5.00 24.95 2.93
N ALA A 348 4.50 26.16 2.65
CA ALA A 348 3.35 26.37 1.78
C ALA A 348 3.62 25.96 0.32
N HIS A 349 4.87 26.13 -0.15
CA HIS A 349 5.26 25.66 -1.49
C HIS A 349 5.14 24.13 -1.58
N THR A 350 5.67 23.43 -0.59
CA THR A 350 5.56 21.95 -0.51
C THR A 350 4.10 21.51 -0.44
N VAL A 351 3.24 22.21 0.32
CA VAL A 351 1.79 21.95 0.34
C VAL A 351 1.21 22.02 -1.06
N THR A 352 1.53 23.07 -1.82
CA THR A 352 1.02 23.27 -3.19
C THR A 352 1.49 22.15 -4.13
N MET A 353 2.77 21.76 -4.05
CA MET A 353 3.31 20.70 -4.91
C MET A 353 2.65 19.33 -4.60
N VAL A 354 2.53 18.99 -3.33
CA VAL A 354 1.85 17.75 -2.91
C VAL A 354 0.36 17.78 -3.28
N ALA A 355 -0.32 18.92 -3.09
CA ALA A 355 -1.72 19.06 -3.45
C ALA A 355 -1.98 18.89 -4.95
N ARG A 356 -1.08 19.38 -5.83
CA ARG A 356 -1.16 19.14 -7.28
C ARG A 356 -1.10 17.65 -7.62
N ALA A 357 -0.16 16.91 -7.03
CA ALA A 357 -0.05 15.47 -7.23
C ALA A 357 -1.26 14.72 -6.64
N LEU A 358 -1.78 15.16 -5.49
CA LEU A 358 -2.94 14.58 -4.85
C LEU A 358 -4.22 14.79 -5.66
N ALA A 359 -4.41 15.98 -6.21
CA ALA A 359 -5.57 16.29 -7.05
C ALA A 359 -5.62 15.40 -8.30
N THR A 360 -4.50 15.17 -8.96
CA THR A 360 -4.46 14.28 -10.12
C THR A 360 -4.68 12.81 -9.74
N TYR A 361 -4.28 12.36 -8.54
CA TYR A 361 -4.70 11.06 -8.00
C TYR A 361 -6.21 10.98 -7.78
N GLY A 362 -6.86 12.09 -7.38
CA GLY A 362 -8.32 12.17 -7.25
C GLY A 362 -9.05 11.73 -8.52
N ILE A 363 -8.54 12.12 -9.70
CA ILE A 363 -9.11 11.71 -11.01
C ILE A 363 -9.09 10.19 -11.17
N GLY A 364 -8.02 9.52 -10.73
CA GLY A 364 -7.84 8.08 -10.88
C GLY A 364 -8.36 7.22 -9.73
N LEU A 365 -8.72 7.81 -8.59
CA LEU A 365 -9.03 7.07 -7.36
C LEU A 365 -10.14 6.04 -7.54
N VAL A 366 -11.21 6.40 -8.22
CA VAL A 366 -12.32 5.48 -8.51
C VAL A 366 -11.82 4.26 -9.28
N GLY A 367 -11.00 4.46 -10.31
CA GLY A 367 -10.37 3.37 -11.07
C GLY A 367 -9.49 2.47 -10.21
N ILE A 368 -8.67 3.06 -9.34
CA ILE A 368 -7.79 2.31 -8.41
C ILE A 368 -8.60 1.40 -7.48
N ILE A 369 -9.74 1.89 -6.97
CA ILE A 369 -10.60 1.11 -6.08
C ILE A 369 -11.38 0.05 -6.87
N LEU A 370 -11.90 0.39 -8.06
CA LEU A 370 -12.64 -0.54 -8.92
C LEU A 370 -11.82 -1.78 -9.31
N ILE A 371 -10.50 -1.64 -9.52
CA ILE A 371 -9.61 -2.78 -9.78
C ILE A 371 -9.71 -3.81 -8.64
N LYS A 372 -9.81 -3.35 -7.38
CA LYS A 372 -9.90 -4.22 -6.20
C LYS A 372 -11.22 -5.00 -6.13
N ILE A 373 -12.22 -4.59 -6.88
CA ILE A 373 -13.54 -5.23 -6.99
C ILE A 373 -13.62 -6.14 -8.21
N LEU A 374 -13.10 -5.66 -9.35
CA LEU A 374 -13.23 -6.36 -10.63
C LEU A 374 -12.22 -7.51 -10.80
N ALA A 375 -10.98 -7.35 -10.28
CA ALA A 375 -9.97 -8.41 -10.38
C ALA A 375 -10.38 -9.69 -9.61
N PRO A 376 -10.94 -9.64 -8.39
CA PRO A 376 -11.56 -10.79 -7.72
C PRO A 376 -12.61 -11.53 -8.57
N GLY A 377 -13.32 -10.81 -9.47
CA GLY A 377 -14.26 -11.43 -10.40
C GLY A 377 -13.64 -12.38 -11.42
N PHE A 378 -12.33 -12.27 -11.67
CA PHE A 378 -11.55 -13.25 -12.43
C PHE A 378 -10.90 -14.29 -11.52
N TYR A 379 -10.35 -13.85 -10.37
CA TYR A 379 -9.62 -14.73 -9.45
C TYR A 379 -10.52 -15.81 -8.85
N ALA A 380 -11.77 -15.50 -8.53
CA ALA A 380 -12.76 -16.47 -8.04
C ALA A 380 -13.04 -17.59 -9.06
N LYS A 381 -12.84 -17.32 -10.35
CA LYS A 381 -12.91 -18.31 -11.46
C LYS A 381 -11.53 -18.90 -11.81
N GLN A 382 -10.52 -18.70 -10.98
CA GLN A 382 -9.13 -19.15 -11.17
C GLN A 382 -8.46 -18.57 -12.45
N ASP A 383 -9.02 -17.53 -13.06
CA ASP A 383 -8.42 -16.83 -14.19
C ASP A 383 -7.50 -15.71 -13.71
N ILE A 384 -6.27 -16.06 -13.40
CA ILE A 384 -5.21 -15.09 -13.05
C ILE A 384 -4.60 -14.46 -14.31
N LYS A 385 -4.63 -15.18 -15.44
CA LYS A 385 -3.93 -14.77 -16.65
C LYS A 385 -4.51 -13.51 -17.28
N THR A 386 -5.83 -13.34 -17.27
CA THR A 386 -6.50 -12.20 -17.89
C THR A 386 -6.19 -10.88 -17.16
N PRO A 387 -6.37 -10.75 -15.83
CA PRO A 387 -5.98 -9.54 -15.11
C PRO A 387 -4.49 -9.20 -15.26
N VAL A 388 -3.60 -10.19 -15.28
CA VAL A 388 -2.15 -9.97 -15.47
C VAL A 388 -1.85 -9.43 -16.87
N LYS A 389 -2.45 -9.97 -17.93
CA LYS A 389 -2.28 -9.45 -19.31
C LYS A 389 -2.78 -8.01 -19.43
N ILE A 390 -3.93 -7.70 -18.82
CA ILE A 390 -4.48 -6.34 -18.81
C ILE A 390 -3.51 -5.43 -18.05
N ALA A 391 -3.01 -5.83 -16.87
CA ALA A 391 -2.09 -5.03 -16.09
C ALA A 391 -0.78 -4.72 -16.83
N ILE A 392 -0.23 -5.67 -17.59
CA ILE A 392 0.96 -5.47 -18.42
C ILE A 392 0.67 -4.45 -19.55
N GLY A 393 -0.43 -4.60 -20.24
CA GLY A 393 -0.83 -3.64 -21.29
C GLY A 393 -1.04 -2.23 -20.74
N VAL A 394 -1.71 -2.12 -19.60
CA VAL A 394 -1.93 -0.84 -18.90
C VAL A 394 -0.62 -0.24 -18.40
N LEU A 395 0.32 -1.04 -17.91
CA LEU A 395 1.65 -0.55 -17.54
C LEU A 395 2.31 0.19 -18.71
N ILE A 396 2.30 -0.40 -19.91
CA ILE A 396 2.88 0.22 -21.11
C ILE A 396 2.18 1.54 -21.42
N VAL A 397 0.83 1.55 -21.40
CA VAL A 397 0.05 2.78 -21.64
C VAL A 397 0.37 3.85 -20.58
N THR A 398 0.49 3.46 -19.31
CA THR A 398 0.84 4.39 -18.22
C THR A 398 2.23 5.00 -18.45
N GLN A 399 3.22 4.20 -18.87
CA GLN A 399 4.55 4.72 -19.15
C GLN A 399 4.56 5.64 -20.39
N LEU A 400 3.81 5.31 -21.43
CA LEU A 400 3.65 6.18 -22.60
C LEU A 400 2.94 7.49 -22.22
N SER A 401 1.94 7.44 -21.33
CA SER A 401 1.24 8.63 -20.84
C SER A 401 2.16 9.59 -20.08
N ASN A 402 3.22 9.08 -19.43
CA ASN A 402 4.22 9.91 -18.77
C ASN A 402 4.94 10.86 -19.75
N TYR A 403 5.18 10.42 -21.01
CA TYR A 403 5.79 11.29 -22.04
C TYR A 403 4.90 12.46 -22.43
N VAL A 404 3.58 12.34 -22.23
CA VAL A 404 2.61 13.41 -22.51
C VAL A 404 2.39 14.28 -21.29
N PHE A 405 2.06 13.67 -20.14
CA PHE A 405 1.61 14.44 -18.98
C PHE A 405 2.75 15.05 -18.17
N VAL A 406 3.92 14.41 -18.10
CA VAL A 406 5.04 14.94 -17.32
C VAL A 406 5.57 16.27 -17.89
N PRO A 407 5.79 16.44 -19.20
CA PRO A 407 6.18 17.72 -19.75
C PRO A 407 5.13 18.84 -19.54
N LEU A 408 3.83 18.50 -19.48
CA LEU A 408 2.75 19.47 -19.35
C LEU A 408 2.55 19.97 -17.92
N ILE A 409 2.59 19.06 -16.93
CA ILE A 409 2.22 19.38 -15.54
C ILE A 409 3.25 18.87 -14.50
N GLY A 410 4.46 18.52 -14.94
CA GLY A 410 5.56 18.11 -14.08
C GLY A 410 5.26 16.82 -13.30
N HIS A 411 5.63 16.80 -12.02
CA HIS A 411 5.45 15.63 -11.14
C HIS A 411 3.98 15.17 -11.00
N ALA A 412 3.02 16.10 -11.09
CA ALA A 412 1.59 15.76 -11.11
C ALA A 412 1.19 14.94 -12.35
N GLY A 413 1.98 15.02 -13.43
CA GLY A 413 1.80 14.17 -14.62
C GLY A 413 2.02 12.69 -14.35
N LEU A 414 2.96 12.34 -13.45
CA LEU A 414 3.18 10.96 -13.05
C LEU A 414 1.96 10.38 -12.33
N THR A 415 1.40 11.13 -11.39
CA THR A 415 0.21 10.72 -10.63
C THR A 415 -1.05 10.69 -11.50
N LEU A 416 -1.16 11.60 -12.48
CA LEU A 416 -2.22 11.56 -13.49
C LEU A 416 -2.10 10.31 -14.39
N SER A 417 -0.89 9.98 -14.85
CA SER A 417 -0.66 8.78 -15.67
C SER A 417 -1.06 7.50 -14.94
N ILE A 418 -0.73 7.41 -13.64
CA ILE A 418 -1.14 6.28 -12.78
C ILE A 418 -2.67 6.25 -12.68
N GLY A 419 -3.31 7.39 -12.47
CA GLY A 419 -4.76 7.52 -12.40
C GLY A 419 -5.47 7.10 -13.68
N VAL A 420 -5.03 7.59 -14.82
CA VAL A 420 -5.55 7.24 -16.17
C VAL A 420 -5.33 5.74 -16.44
N GLY A 421 -4.14 5.23 -16.12
CA GLY A 421 -3.85 3.80 -16.21
C GLY A 421 -4.79 2.95 -15.37
N ALA A 422 -5.08 3.37 -14.13
CA ALA A 422 -6.02 2.66 -13.27
C ALA A 422 -7.47 2.68 -13.79
N CYS A 423 -7.91 3.81 -14.35
CA CYS A 423 -9.21 3.91 -15.01
C CYS A 423 -9.28 2.98 -16.24
N LEU A 424 -8.24 2.94 -17.07
CA LEU A 424 -8.15 2.03 -18.20
C LEU A 424 -8.15 0.56 -17.74
N ASN A 425 -7.38 0.23 -16.71
CA ASN A 425 -7.33 -1.12 -16.16
C ASN A 425 -8.73 -1.58 -15.67
N SER A 426 -9.39 -0.75 -14.87
CA SER A 426 -10.74 -1.05 -14.39
C SER A 426 -11.75 -1.19 -15.53
N LEU A 427 -11.66 -0.35 -16.55
CA LEU A 427 -12.51 -0.44 -17.74
C LEU A 427 -12.28 -1.75 -18.50
N LEU A 428 -11.02 -2.13 -18.74
CA LEU A 428 -10.69 -3.38 -19.45
C LEU A 428 -11.12 -4.62 -18.65
N LEU A 429 -10.96 -4.61 -17.32
CA LEU A 429 -11.47 -5.67 -16.44
C LEU A 429 -13.00 -5.75 -16.53
N PHE A 430 -13.69 -4.62 -16.45
CA PHE A 430 -15.14 -4.56 -16.57
C PHE A 430 -15.63 -5.10 -17.91
N LEU A 431 -15.07 -4.63 -19.03
CA LEU A 431 -15.39 -5.11 -20.36
C LEU A 431 -15.09 -6.60 -20.52
N GLY A 432 -14.00 -7.08 -19.94
CA GLY A 432 -13.64 -8.49 -19.94
C GLY A 432 -14.68 -9.37 -19.22
N LEU A 433 -15.17 -8.94 -18.06
CA LEU A 433 -16.24 -9.64 -17.33
C LEU A 433 -17.57 -9.63 -18.11
N ARG A 434 -17.91 -8.49 -18.73
CA ARG A 434 -19.12 -8.38 -19.55
C ARG A 434 -19.07 -9.24 -20.81
N LYS A 435 -17.97 -9.16 -21.57
CA LYS A 435 -17.81 -9.91 -22.83
C LYS A 435 -17.89 -11.43 -22.62
N ARG A 436 -17.49 -11.91 -21.44
CA ARG A 436 -17.56 -13.32 -21.06
C ARG A 436 -18.89 -13.74 -20.44
N GLY A 437 -19.86 -12.84 -20.34
CA GLY A 437 -21.16 -13.12 -19.72
C GLY A 437 -21.09 -13.35 -18.18
N ILE A 438 -19.93 -13.05 -17.55
CA ILE A 438 -19.73 -13.25 -16.10
C ILE A 438 -20.46 -12.19 -15.31
N TYR A 439 -20.53 -10.98 -15.83
CA TYR A 439 -21.23 -9.85 -15.22
C TYR A 439 -22.32 -9.31 -16.15
N GLN A 440 -23.51 -9.23 -15.65
CA GLN A 440 -24.67 -8.60 -16.28
C GLN A 440 -25.20 -7.49 -15.36
N PRO A 441 -25.13 -6.20 -15.80
CA PRO A 441 -25.59 -5.09 -14.98
C PRO A 441 -27.06 -5.22 -14.62
N SER A 442 -27.39 -5.05 -13.34
CA SER A 442 -28.77 -4.99 -12.87
C SER A 442 -29.49 -3.73 -13.36
N PRO A 443 -30.81 -3.70 -13.47
CA PRO A 443 -31.56 -2.48 -13.80
C PRO A 443 -31.29 -1.34 -12.80
N GLY A 444 -31.50 -0.09 -13.25
CA GLY A 444 -31.45 1.09 -12.38
C GLY A 444 -30.08 1.79 -12.31
N TRP A 445 -29.08 1.39 -13.10
CA TRP A 445 -27.78 2.08 -13.13
C TRP A 445 -27.89 3.54 -13.58
N LEU A 446 -28.75 3.85 -14.57
CA LEU A 446 -28.94 5.23 -15.00
C LEU A 446 -29.43 6.13 -13.87
N ARG A 447 -30.48 5.68 -13.16
CA ARG A 447 -31.00 6.40 -11.99
C ARG A 447 -29.94 6.56 -10.90
N PHE A 448 -29.19 5.50 -10.63
CA PHE A 448 -28.09 5.52 -9.66
C PHE A 448 -27.03 6.57 -10.03
N PHE A 449 -26.57 6.61 -11.30
CA PHE A 449 -25.59 7.60 -11.72
C PHE A 449 -26.14 9.02 -11.72
N VAL A 450 -27.40 9.25 -12.10
CA VAL A 450 -28.02 10.59 -12.02
C VAL A 450 -28.02 11.08 -10.57
N GLN A 451 -28.42 10.23 -9.62
CA GLN A 451 -28.41 10.57 -8.20
C GLN A 451 -26.99 10.82 -7.69
N LEU A 452 -26.05 9.96 -8.06
CA LEU A 452 -24.64 10.07 -7.65
C LEU A 452 -24.01 11.37 -8.18
N VAL A 453 -24.16 11.64 -9.48
CA VAL A 453 -23.59 12.83 -10.13
C VAL A 453 -24.24 14.09 -9.57
N GLY A 454 -25.54 14.12 -9.37
CA GLY A 454 -26.23 15.25 -8.75
C GLY A 454 -25.68 15.59 -7.36
N ALA A 455 -25.57 14.57 -6.49
CA ALA A 455 -24.99 14.77 -5.16
C ALA A 455 -23.48 15.14 -5.22
N ALA A 456 -22.74 14.56 -6.17
CA ALA A 456 -21.32 14.81 -6.39
C ALA A 456 -21.03 16.25 -6.85
N LEU A 457 -21.87 16.80 -7.73
CA LEU A 457 -21.69 18.20 -8.20
C LEU A 457 -21.92 19.22 -7.07
N VAL A 458 -22.95 19.04 -6.26
CA VAL A 458 -23.21 19.90 -5.10
C VAL A 458 -22.07 19.81 -4.08
N LEU A 459 -21.61 18.57 -3.82
CA LEU A 459 -20.48 18.31 -2.93
C LEU A 459 -19.19 18.96 -3.45
N ALA A 460 -18.89 18.83 -4.76
CA ALA A 460 -17.71 19.41 -5.39
C ALA A 460 -17.72 20.95 -5.25
N GLY A 461 -18.88 21.60 -5.47
CA GLY A 461 -19.04 23.03 -5.29
C GLY A 461 -18.76 23.47 -3.85
N LEU A 462 -19.29 22.76 -2.85
CA LEU A 462 -19.02 23.04 -1.44
C LEU A 462 -17.56 22.80 -1.06
N MET A 463 -16.96 21.68 -1.52
CA MET A 463 -15.53 21.41 -1.27
C MET A 463 -14.63 22.49 -1.85
N HIS A 464 -14.90 22.90 -3.08
CA HIS A 464 -14.15 23.97 -3.74
C HIS A 464 -14.31 25.30 -2.98
N TRP A 465 -15.56 25.65 -2.62
CA TRP A 465 -15.82 26.85 -1.83
C TRP A 465 -15.08 26.85 -0.49
N CYS A 466 -15.16 25.76 0.28
CA CYS A 466 -14.42 25.64 1.53
C CYS A 466 -12.89 25.69 1.32
N ALA A 467 -12.38 25.17 0.20
CA ALA A 467 -10.96 25.17 -0.09
C ALA A 467 -10.40 26.57 -0.33
N ILE A 468 -11.19 27.45 -0.98
CA ILE A 468 -10.76 28.83 -1.32
C ILE A 468 -11.14 29.87 -0.26
N SER A 469 -12.19 29.61 0.55
CA SER A 469 -12.71 30.58 1.54
C SER A 469 -11.85 30.68 2.79
N PHE A 470 -11.00 29.73 3.07
CA PHE A 470 -10.14 29.70 4.26
C PHE A 470 -8.65 29.64 3.86
N ASP A 471 -7.82 30.39 4.56
CA ASP A 471 -6.36 30.30 4.39
C ASP A 471 -5.78 29.12 5.15
N TRP A 472 -5.89 27.91 4.56
CA TRP A 472 -5.43 26.66 5.13
C TRP A 472 -3.92 26.63 5.41
N THR A 473 -3.14 27.36 4.63
CA THR A 473 -1.68 27.43 4.79
C THR A 473 -1.29 28.46 5.86
N GLY A 474 -1.97 29.59 5.93
CA GLY A 474 -1.76 30.65 6.94
C GLY A 474 -2.17 30.20 8.34
N MET A 475 -3.15 29.30 8.48
CA MET A 475 -3.54 28.70 9.78
C MET A 475 -2.46 27.76 10.38
N ARG A 476 -1.23 27.81 9.87
CA ARG A 476 -0.10 27.02 10.38
C ARG A 476 0.20 27.28 11.85
N ALA A 477 0.04 28.53 12.31
CA ALA A 477 0.25 28.92 13.70
C ALA A 477 -0.86 28.45 14.66
N GLN A 478 -2.02 28.06 14.10
CA GLN A 478 -3.22 27.64 14.84
C GLN A 478 -3.61 26.20 14.45
N PRO A 479 -2.82 25.19 14.80
CA PRO A 479 -3.03 23.83 14.33
C PRO A 479 -4.34 23.20 14.81
N LEU A 480 -4.78 23.51 16.03
CA LEU A 480 -6.03 22.98 16.59
C LEU A 480 -7.24 23.55 15.85
N ASP A 481 -7.26 24.85 15.56
CA ASP A 481 -8.35 25.49 14.82
C ASP A 481 -8.44 24.94 13.39
N ARG A 482 -7.29 24.74 12.75
CA ARG A 482 -7.21 24.12 11.41
C ARG A 482 -7.74 22.68 11.42
N ILE A 483 -7.38 21.89 12.43
CA ILE A 483 -7.87 20.51 12.58
C ILE A 483 -9.38 20.52 12.87
N ALA A 484 -9.86 21.41 13.74
CA ALA A 484 -11.28 21.52 14.05
C ALA A 484 -12.10 21.93 12.82
N LEU A 485 -11.62 22.93 12.06
CA LEU A 485 -12.23 23.36 10.80
C LEU A 485 -12.24 22.22 9.77
N MET A 486 -11.15 21.49 9.63
CA MET A 486 -11.08 20.32 8.75
C MET A 486 -12.12 19.26 9.16
N ALA A 487 -12.21 18.92 10.44
CA ALA A 487 -13.20 17.96 10.94
C ALA A 487 -14.64 18.44 10.68
N ALA A 488 -14.93 19.72 10.91
CA ALA A 488 -16.23 20.31 10.62
C ALA A 488 -16.56 20.24 9.12
N CYS A 489 -15.61 20.58 8.25
CA CYS A 489 -15.79 20.44 6.80
C CYS A 489 -16.07 18.99 6.38
N LEU A 490 -15.30 18.02 6.89
CA LEU A 490 -15.51 16.60 6.54
C LEU A 490 -16.88 16.09 7.01
N VAL A 491 -17.32 16.47 8.21
CA VAL A 491 -18.67 16.12 8.71
C VAL A 491 -19.75 16.77 7.83
N LEU A 492 -19.58 18.05 7.49
CA LEU A 492 -20.51 18.77 6.61
C LEU A 492 -20.57 18.13 5.22
N PHE A 493 -19.44 17.75 4.63
CA PHE A 493 -19.36 17.07 3.34
C PHE A 493 -20.10 15.73 3.36
N ALA A 494 -19.89 14.94 4.41
CA ALA A 494 -20.58 13.66 4.58
C ALA A 494 -22.09 13.88 4.76
N ALA A 495 -22.50 14.81 5.62
CA ALA A 495 -23.90 15.12 5.86
C ALA A 495 -24.61 15.61 4.58
N LEU A 496 -23.97 16.54 3.84
CA LEU A 496 -24.52 17.04 2.58
C LEU A 496 -24.64 15.92 1.53
N TYR A 497 -23.58 15.16 1.32
CA TYR A 497 -23.57 14.09 0.31
C TYR A 497 -24.64 13.04 0.56
N PHE A 498 -24.68 12.48 1.76
CA PHE A 498 -25.67 11.47 2.10
C PHE A 498 -27.09 12.04 2.25
N GLY A 499 -27.22 13.30 2.72
CA GLY A 499 -28.48 14.03 2.76
C GLY A 499 -29.06 14.26 1.37
N MET A 500 -28.24 14.69 0.41
CA MET A 500 -28.66 14.86 -1.00
C MET A 500 -29.10 13.54 -1.62
N LEU A 501 -28.35 12.47 -1.41
CA LEU A 501 -28.72 11.14 -1.89
C LEU A 501 -30.06 10.70 -1.29
N TRP A 502 -30.29 10.96 -0.01
CA TRP A 502 -31.55 10.62 0.65
C TRP A 502 -32.74 11.42 0.07
N VAL A 503 -32.59 12.73 -0.12
CA VAL A 503 -33.60 13.60 -0.75
C VAL A 503 -33.94 13.14 -2.17
N MET A 504 -32.90 12.70 -2.94
CA MET A 504 -33.09 12.17 -4.29
C MET A 504 -33.74 10.75 -4.31
N GLY A 505 -34.14 10.23 -3.15
CA GLY A 505 -34.81 8.96 -3.02
C GLY A 505 -33.93 7.73 -3.10
N PHE A 506 -32.65 7.89 -2.70
CA PHE A 506 -31.71 6.80 -2.59
C PHE A 506 -32.07 5.93 -1.37
N LYS A 507 -32.41 4.65 -1.59
CA LYS A 507 -32.82 3.76 -0.50
C LYS A 507 -31.61 3.04 0.08
N TYR A 508 -31.36 3.23 1.36
CA TYR A 508 -30.30 2.54 2.12
C TYR A 508 -30.41 1.00 2.06
N ALA A 509 -31.65 0.49 1.86
CA ALA A 509 -31.90 -0.93 1.69
C ALA A 509 -31.12 -1.60 0.54
N TYR A 510 -30.69 -0.85 -0.49
CA TYR A 510 -29.89 -1.37 -1.59
C TYR A 510 -28.50 -1.86 -1.16
N PHE A 511 -28.02 -1.45 0.02
CA PHE A 511 -26.69 -1.82 0.55
C PHE A 511 -26.74 -2.91 1.61
N ARG A 512 -27.94 -3.17 2.20
CA ARG A 512 -28.13 -4.26 3.14
C ARG A 512 -28.23 -5.58 2.39
N ARG A 513 -27.09 -6.14 2.00
CA ARG A 513 -27.07 -7.53 1.57
C ARG A 513 -26.81 -8.40 2.80
N ARG A 514 -27.73 -9.28 3.15
CA ARG A 514 -27.48 -10.34 4.12
C ARG A 514 -26.58 -11.36 3.43
N ALA A 515 -25.43 -11.68 4.02
CA ALA A 515 -24.68 -12.87 3.64
C ALA A 515 -25.59 -14.07 3.85
N LYS A 516 -25.97 -14.75 2.76
CA LYS A 516 -26.65 -16.05 2.83
C LYS A 516 -25.67 -17.13 3.26
#